data_8a11ff4c126ddd60c1a45abf366c7dec
#
_entry.id   8a11ff4c126ddd60c1a45abf366c7dec
#
_cell.length_a   1.000
_cell.length_b   1.000
_cell.length_c   1.000
_cell.angle_alpha   90.00
_cell.angle_beta   90.00
_cell.angle_gamma   90.00
#
_symmetry.space_group_name_H-M   'P 1'
#
loop_
_entity.id
_entity.type
_entity.pdbx_description
1 polymer ?
#
loop_
_entity_poly.entity_id
_entity_poly.type
_entity_poly.pdbx_seq_one_letter_code
_entity_poly.pdbx_strand_id
1 'polypeptide(L)'
;MMLTKTPSHAQFNTIGYVKKHSISKKKSPQETTHVASVDSVKKADSLPPDSSQDVLPYLRASFPLKSIQINSRFGMRNHPVKHKTIMHNGVDLAAHYEKVFSMFPGEVTGVGHDNRSGKYVTIRTAGYTISYCHLSAFWVSKGMFVNAGEVLGVSGSSGMSTGPHLHLTTKKDGKAFDPVILLKYVQCITK
;
A
#
# COMPACT_ATOMS: atom_id res chain seq x y z
N MET A 1 53.73 -35.90 -7.94
CA MET A 1 53.53 -35.90 -6.48
C MET A 1 52.19 -35.24 -6.24
N MET A 2 51.21 -36.05 -5.88
CA MET A 2 49.82 -35.66 -5.68
C MET A 2 49.63 -34.99 -4.30
N LEU A 3 48.84 -33.94 -4.25
CA LEU A 3 48.17 -33.54 -2.98
C LEU A 3 46.79 -32.95 -3.29
N THR A 4 45.81 -33.78 -3.01
CA THR A 4 44.37 -33.48 -3.01
C THR A 4 44.02 -32.68 -1.73
N LYS A 5 43.22 -31.59 -1.85
CA LYS A 5 42.54 -30.97 -0.72
C LYS A 5 41.05 -31.08 -0.91
N THR A 6 40.40 -31.76 0.00
CA THR A 6 38.95 -31.96 0.17
C THR A 6 38.27 -30.67 0.69
N PRO A 7 37.01 -30.40 0.32
CA PRO A 7 36.23 -29.31 0.90
C PRO A 7 35.56 -29.74 2.22
N SER A 8 35.59 -28.85 3.20
CA SER A 8 34.93 -29.01 4.49
C SER A 8 33.41 -28.77 4.38
N HIS A 9 32.62 -29.71 4.86
CA HIS A 9 31.18 -29.56 5.10
C HIS A 9 30.92 -28.61 6.26
N ALA A 10 30.08 -27.58 6.03
CA ALA A 10 29.45 -26.80 7.08
C ALA A 10 28.14 -27.50 7.50
N GLN A 11 28.07 -27.94 8.75
CA GLN A 11 26.89 -28.54 9.36
C GLN A 11 25.92 -27.45 9.79
N PHE A 12 24.69 -27.52 9.32
CA PHE A 12 23.58 -26.71 9.82
C PHE A 12 22.96 -27.37 11.03
N ASN A 13 23.00 -26.72 12.19
CA ASN A 13 22.33 -27.16 13.40
C ASN A 13 20.81 -26.90 13.30
N THR A 14 20.06 -27.99 13.37
CA THR A 14 18.59 -27.99 13.46
C THR A 14 18.19 -27.66 14.91
N ILE A 15 17.49 -26.54 15.13
CA ILE A 15 16.90 -26.21 16.43
C ILE A 15 15.56 -26.88 16.56
N GLY A 16 15.43 -27.62 17.66
CA GLY A 16 14.36 -28.54 17.95
C GLY A 16 12.99 -27.92 18.21
N TYR A 17 11.96 -28.67 17.89
CA TYR A 17 10.55 -28.49 18.21
C TYR A 17 10.30 -28.43 19.72
N VAL A 18 9.60 -27.39 20.19
CA VAL A 18 9.06 -27.33 21.54
C VAL A 18 7.64 -27.90 21.56
N LYS A 19 7.43 -28.93 22.38
CA LYS A 19 6.16 -29.61 22.63
C LYS A 19 5.12 -28.70 23.28
N LYS A 20 3.89 -28.72 22.75
CA LYS A 20 2.69 -28.19 23.41
C LYS A 20 2.37 -28.95 24.69
N HIS A 21 2.27 -28.25 25.81
CA HIS A 21 1.64 -28.78 27.02
C HIS A 21 0.16 -28.36 27.05
N SER A 22 -0.70 -29.37 27.15
CA SER A 22 -2.11 -29.28 27.45
C SER A 22 -2.31 -29.02 28.95
N ILE A 23 -3.10 -28.01 29.31
CA ILE A 23 -3.56 -27.79 30.69
C ILE A 23 -5.07 -28.01 30.75
N SER A 24 -5.45 -28.93 31.62
CA SER A 24 -6.79 -29.42 31.89
C SER A 24 -7.65 -28.43 32.66
N LYS A 25 -8.96 -28.48 32.36
CA LYS A 25 -10.05 -27.82 33.07
C LYS A 25 -10.13 -28.21 34.53
N LYS A 26 -10.31 -27.22 35.44
CA LYS A 26 -10.89 -27.42 36.77
C LYS A 26 -12.15 -26.57 36.94
N LYS A 27 -13.15 -27.22 37.46
CA LYS A 27 -14.55 -26.85 37.71
C LYS A 27 -14.70 -25.97 38.97
N SER A 28 -15.75 -25.16 38.96
CA SER A 28 -16.26 -24.17 39.91
C SER A 28 -16.39 -24.62 41.37
N PRO A 29 -16.74 -23.68 42.30
CA PRO A 29 -18.14 -23.66 42.77
C PRO A 29 -18.80 -22.27 42.77
N GLN A 30 -20.16 -22.39 42.77
CA GLN A 30 -21.14 -21.32 42.88
C GLN A 30 -21.16 -20.72 44.28
N GLU A 31 -21.44 -19.42 44.36
CA GLU A 31 -22.16 -18.84 45.53
C GLU A 31 -23.09 -17.73 45.06
N THR A 32 -24.31 -17.86 45.49
CA THR A 32 -25.48 -17.00 45.29
C THR A 32 -25.56 -15.91 46.36
N THR A 33 -25.86 -14.65 45.99
CA THR A 33 -26.74 -13.77 46.80
C THR A 33 -27.27 -12.60 45.97
N HIS A 34 -28.57 -12.50 45.96
CA HIS A 34 -29.60 -11.43 45.99
C HIS A 34 -29.29 -9.98 45.55
N VAL A 35 -30.06 -9.62 44.54
CA VAL A 35 -31.00 -8.48 44.35
C VAL A 35 -30.58 -7.07 44.74
N ALA A 36 -30.52 -6.19 43.74
CA ALA A 36 -31.20 -4.87 43.78
C ALA A 36 -31.38 -4.36 42.35
N SER A 37 -32.62 -4.19 41.96
CA SER A 37 -33.10 -3.47 40.79
C SER A 37 -32.82 -1.98 40.92
N VAL A 38 -32.20 -1.38 39.94
CA VAL A 38 -32.32 0.07 39.68
C VAL A 38 -32.51 0.26 38.19
N ASP A 39 -33.71 0.70 37.89
CA ASP A 39 -34.14 1.16 36.58
C ASP A 39 -33.33 2.36 36.06
N SER A 40 -33.29 2.46 34.74
CA SER A 40 -33.06 3.69 34.00
C SER A 40 -31.62 4.22 33.95
N VAL A 41 -30.81 3.62 33.08
CA VAL A 41 -29.74 4.40 32.39
C VAL A 41 -30.20 4.66 30.96
N LYS A 42 -30.48 5.93 30.72
CA LYS A 42 -30.86 6.51 29.44
C LYS A 42 -29.88 6.06 28.35
N LYS A 43 -30.46 5.63 27.21
CA LYS A 43 -29.86 5.48 25.91
C LYS A 43 -28.87 6.65 25.69
N ALA A 44 -27.58 6.37 25.81
CA ALA A 44 -26.57 7.32 25.41
C ALA A 44 -26.71 7.49 23.89
N ASP A 45 -27.07 8.70 23.48
CA ASP A 45 -27.03 9.14 22.10
C ASP A 45 -25.64 8.79 21.54
N SER A 46 -25.64 7.97 20.52
CA SER A 46 -24.46 7.73 19.73
C SER A 46 -24.06 9.05 19.09
N LEU A 47 -22.99 9.64 19.60
CA LEU A 47 -22.30 10.73 18.92
C LEU A 47 -22.06 10.30 17.47
N PRO A 48 -22.27 11.17 16.48
CA PRO A 48 -21.94 10.86 15.09
C PRO A 48 -20.47 10.45 15.03
N PRO A 49 -20.09 9.49 14.16
CA PRO A 49 -18.71 9.07 14.03
C PRO A 49 -17.85 10.33 13.80
N ASP A 50 -16.83 10.48 14.65
CA ASP A 50 -15.90 11.60 14.61
C ASP A 50 -15.28 11.70 13.22
N SER A 51 -15.79 12.66 12.43
CA SER A 51 -15.29 12.96 11.09
C SER A 51 -13.83 13.45 11.07
N SER A 52 -13.25 13.70 12.26
CA SER A 52 -11.86 14.12 12.41
C SER A 52 -10.87 12.98 12.07
N GLN A 53 -11.26 11.72 12.25
CA GLN A 53 -10.39 10.57 11.90
C GLN A 53 -10.25 10.38 10.39
N ASP A 54 -11.22 10.81 9.59
CA ASP A 54 -11.17 10.68 8.13
C ASP A 54 -10.27 11.72 7.45
N VAL A 55 -9.97 12.84 8.10
CA VAL A 55 -9.12 13.92 7.56
C VAL A 55 -7.65 13.80 7.93
N LEU A 56 -7.29 13.12 9.05
CA LEU A 56 -5.91 12.96 9.51
C LEU A 56 -4.95 12.36 8.47
N PRO A 57 -5.35 11.36 7.66
CA PRO A 57 -4.49 10.82 6.60
C PRO A 57 -4.12 11.85 5.53
N TYR A 58 -4.97 12.85 5.31
CA TYR A 58 -4.75 13.86 4.26
C TYR A 58 -3.83 14.99 4.71
N LEU A 59 -3.70 15.24 6.02
CA LEU A 59 -2.79 16.26 6.56
C LEU A 59 -1.31 15.85 6.43
N ARG A 60 -1.04 14.55 6.20
CA ARG A 60 0.30 14.04 5.91
C ARG A 60 0.32 13.53 4.48
N ALA A 61 0.92 14.29 3.58
CA ALA A 61 1.06 13.88 2.20
C ALA A 61 2.45 14.20 1.66
N SER A 62 2.86 13.50 0.63
CA SER A 62 4.13 13.66 -0.05
C SER A 62 3.94 13.47 -1.56
N PHE A 63 4.84 14.03 -2.36
CA PHE A 63 4.90 13.70 -3.77
C PHE A 63 5.42 12.28 -3.98
N PRO A 64 4.94 11.57 -5.01
CA PRO A 64 5.41 10.22 -5.33
C PRO A 64 6.84 10.17 -5.90
N LEU A 65 7.36 11.31 -6.37
CA LEU A 65 8.70 11.49 -6.90
C LEU A 65 9.28 12.80 -6.36
N LYS A 66 10.59 12.96 -6.42
CA LYS A 66 11.27 14.20 -6.01
C LYS A 66 10.87 15.40 -6.88
N SER A 67 10.62 15.17 -8.14
CA SER A 67 10.15 16.17 -9.12
C SER A 67 8.93 15.65 -9.86
N ILE A 68 7.94 16.51 -10.07
CA ILE A 68 6.70 16.14 -10.76
C ILE A 68 6.67 16.79 -12.13
N GLN A 69 6.85 15.95 -13.15
CA GLN A 69 6.66 16.31 -14.54
C GLN A 69 5.68 15.32 -15.19
N ILE A 70 4.55 15.81 -15.70
CA ILE A 70 3.51 15.00 -16.31
C ILE A 70 3.82 14.81 -17.80
N ASN A 71 4.09 13.57 -18.20
CA ASN A 71 4.28 13.19 -19.61
C ASN A 71 2.95 12.84 -20.29
N SER A 72 2.00 12.24 -19.57
CA SER A 72 0.69 11.90 -20.12
C SER A 72 -0.40 12.00 -19.05
N ARG A 73 -1.52 12.65 -19.39
CA ARG A 73 -2.63 12.91 -18.49
C ARG A 73 -3.64 11.75 -18.45
N PHE A 74 -4.43 11.72 -17.42
CA PHE A 74 -5.65 10.91 -17.31
C PHE A 74 -6.67 11.34 -18.37
N GLY A 75 -7.43 10.37 -18.91
CA GLY A 75 -8.53 10.62 -19.85
C GLY A 75 -8.36 9.95 -21.21
N MET A 76 -9.25 10.28 -22.12
CA MET A 76 -9.21 9.74 -23.49
C MET A 76 -8.04 10.32 -24.26
N ARG A 77 -7.24 9.45 -24.87
CA ARG A 77 -6.08 9.84 -25.69
C ARG A 77 -5.84 8.89 -26.85
N ASN A 78 -5.18 9.35 -27.91
CA ASN A 78 -4.66 8.48 -28.93
C ASN A 78 -3.50 7.67 -28.39
N HIS A 79 -3.62 6.35 -28.40
CA HIS A 79 -2.59 5.46 -27.90
C HIS A 79 -1.44 5.39 -28.91
N PRO A 80 -0.19 5.70 -28.52
CA PRO A 80 0.92 5.83 -29.45
C PRO A 80 1.23 4.54 -30.22
N VAL A 81 1.00 3.37 -29.59
CA VAL A 81 1.29 2.06 -30.22
C VAL A 81 0.06 1.47 -30.92
N LYS A 82 -1.13 1.67 -30.36
CA LYS A 82 -2.35 1.05 -30.91
C LYS A 82 -3.08 1.90 -31.93
N HIS A 83 -2.67 3.15 -32.14
CA HIS A 83 -3.30 4.13 -33.05
C HIS A 83 -4.82 4.24 -32.90
N LYS A 84 -5.33 4.04 -31.70
CA LYS A 84 -6.75 4.11 -31.32
C LYS A 84 -6.93 5.03 -30.13
N THR A 85 -8.06 5.73 -30.09
CA THR A 85 -8.45 6.49 -28.89
C THR A 85 -8.82 5.52 -27.79
N ILE A 86 -8.09 5.54 -26.69
CA ILE A 86 -8.32 4.70 -25.52
C ILE A 86 -8.27 5.53 -24.23
N MET A 87 -8.96 5.04 -23.22
CA MET A 87 -8.95 5.64 -21.89
C MET A 87 -7.61 5.35 -21.19
N HIS A 88 -6.93 6.39 -20.76
CA HIS A 88 -5.78 6.34 -19.87
C HIS A 88 -6.26 6.50 -18.43
N ASN A 89 -6.29 5.42 -17.65
CA ASN A 89 -6.83 5.39 -16.29
C ASN A 89 -5.85 5.92 -15.21
N GLY A 90 -4.82 6.64 -15.61
CA GLY A 90 -3.80 7.15 -14.71
C GLY A 90 -3.10 8.36 -15.29
N VAL A 91 -2.00 8.75 -14.67
CA VAL A 91 -1.08 9.77 -15.15
C VAL A 91 0.31 9.16 -15.27
N ASP A 92 1.02 9.50 -16.36
CA ASP A 92 2.42 9.10 -16.53
C ASP A 92 3.31 10.26 -16.08
N LEU A 93 4.15 10.00 -15.07
CA LEU A 93 5.12 10.95 -14.53
C LEU A 93 6.51 10.60 -15.03
N ALA A 94 7.26 11.61 -15.48
CA ALA A 94 8.66 11.43 -15.84
C ALA A 94 9.45 10.88 -14.65
N ALA A 95 10.11 9.75 -14.82
CA ALA A 95 10.91 9.10 -13.79
C ALA A 95 11.93 8.17 -14.46
N HIS A 96 13.17 8.17 -13.98
CA HIS A 96 14.23 7.35 -14.52
C HIS A 96 14.96 6.59 -13.43
N TYR A 97 14.43 5.42 -13.04
CA TYR A 97 14.99 4.54 -12.01
C TYR A 97 15.27 5.25 -10.69
N GLU A 98 14.35 6.11 -10.26
CA GLU A 98 14.43 6.86 -9.02
C GLU A 98 13.47 6.31 -7.95
N LYS A 99 13.69 6.69 -6.70
CA LYS A 99 12.85 6.28 -5.58
C LYS A 99 11.42 6.77 -5.75
N VAL A 100 10.47 5.87 -5.51
CA VAL A 100 9.02 6.14 -5.51
C VAL A 100 8.55 6.14 -4.07
N PHE A 101 7.79 7.17 -3.69
CA PHE A 101 7.32 7.40 -2.35
C PHE A 101 5.81 7.26 -2.25
N SER A 102 5.31 6.84 -1.08
CA SER A 102 3.88 6.86 -0.79
C SER A 102 3.36 8.29 -0.74
N MET A 103 2.27 8.56 -1.46
CA MET A 103 1.65 9.89 -1.44
C MET A 103 0.94 10.17 -0.10
N PHE A 104 0.33 9.16 0.50
CA PHE A 104 -0.44 9.26 1.74
C PHE A 104 -0.13 8.07 2.65
N PRO A 105 -0.38 8.19 3.96
CA PRO A 105 -0.34 7.04 4.84
C PRO A 105 -1.45 6.06 4.48
N GLY A 106 -1.18 4.75 4.56
CA GLY A 106 -2.19 3.74 4.24
C GLY A 106 -1.66 2.33 4.27
N GLU A 107 -2.58 1.39 4.03
CA GLU A 107 -2.28 -0.04 3.97
C GLU A 107 -1.88 -0.45 2.56
N VAL A 108 -0.81 -1.21 2.43
CA VAL A 108 -0.43 -1.87 1.17
C VAL A 108 -1.38 -3.04 0.90
N THR A 109 -2.32 -2.85 -0.01
CA THR A 109 -3.35 -3.86 -0.34
C THR A 109 -2.93 -4.79 -1.47
N GLY A 110 -1.92 -4.41 -2.25
CA GLY A 110 -1.41 -5.23 -3.34
C GLY A 110 0.04 -4.89 -3.69
N VAL A 111 0.80 -5.94 -3.94
CA VAL A 111 2.12 -5.89 -4.57
C VAL A 111 2.21 -7.04 -5.54
N GLY A 112 2.92 -6.87 -6.64
CA GLY A 112 3.06 -7.96 -7.60
C GLY A 112 3.64 -7.51 -8.93
N HIS A 113 3.45 -8.39 -9.91
CA HIS A 113 3.85 -8.18 -11.29
C HIS A 113 2.78 -8.74 -12.23
N ASP A 114 2.32 -7.93 -13.17
CA ASP A 114 1.45 -8.37 -14.26
C ASP A 114 1.91 -7.78 -15.61
N ASN A 115 1.33 -8.31 -16.71
CA ASN A 115 1.77 -7.92 -18.07
C ASN A 115 1.45 -6.45 -18.40
N ARG A 116 0.45 -5.84 -17.75
CA ARG A 116 0.03 -4.46 -18.03
C ARG A 116 0.75 -3.48 -17.13
N SER A 117 0.64 -3.66 -15.81
CA SER A 117 1.17 -2.75 -14.80
C SER A 117 2.66 -2.94 -14.56
N GLY A 118 3.23 -4.07 -15.05
CA GLY A 118 4.56 -4.48 -14.63
C GLY A 118 4.61 -4.74 -13.12
N LYS A 119 5.72 -4.46 -12.49
CA LYS A 119 5.83 -4.47 -11.03
C LYS A 119 5.05 -3.28 -10.47
N TYR A 120 4.22 -3.54 -9.47
CA TYR A 120 3.36 -2.51 -8.90
C TYR A 120 3.21 -2.63 -7.38
N VAL A 121 2.87 -1.50 -6.76
CA VAL A 121 2.44 -1.38 -5.36
C VAL A 121 1.11 -0.65 -5.34
N THR A 122 0.16 -1.16 -4.56
CA THR A 122 -1.17 -0.54 -4.39
C THR A 122 -1.40 -0.24 -2.92
N ILE A 123 -1.77 0.99 -2.61
CA ILE A 123 -2.04 1.50 -1.26
C ILE A 123 -3.50 1.93 -1.18
N ARG A 124 -4.16 1.57 -0.07
CA ARG A 124 -5.49 2.03 0.29
C ARG A 124 -5.39 3.06 1.41
N THR A 125 -6.05 4.20 1.22
CA THR A 125 -6.12 5.30 2.17
C THR A 125 -7.46 6.01 2.05
N ALA A 126 -8.21 6.16 3.15
CA ALA A 126 -9.42 6.99 3.28
C ALA A 126 -10.33 7.00 2.03
N GLY A 127 -10.79 5.83 1.57
CA GLY A 127 -11.66 5.68 0.39
C GLY A 127 -10.94 5.72 -0.97
N TYR A 128 -9.65 6.03 -0.99
CA TYR A 128 -8.84 5.98 -2.22
C TYR A 128 -8.00 4.72 -2.30
N THR A 129 -7.80 4.24 -3.52
CA THR A 129 -6.81 3.22 -3.86
C THR A 129 -5.83 3.82 -4.86
N ILE A 130 -4.55 3.85 -4.51
CA ILE A 130 -3.48 4.44 -5.31
C ILE A 130 -2.52 3.35 -5.73
N SER A 131 -2.28 3.18 -7.04
CA SER A 131 -1.33 2.19 -7.54
C SER A 131 -0.17 2.86 -8.27
N TYR A 132 1.02 2.41 -7.92
CA TYR A 132 2.32 2.84 -8.46
C TYR A 132 2.83 1.71 -9.35
N CYS A 133 2.86 1.93 -10.66
CA CYS A 133 3.12 0.90 -11.67
C CYS A 133 4.42 1.13 -12.44
N HIS A 134 4.82 0.14 -13.24
CA HIS A 134 6.04 0.06 -14.04
C HIS A 134 7.33 0.13 -13.23
N LEU A 135 7.27 -0.30 -11.94
CA LEU A 135 8.43 -0.29 -11.04
C LEU A 135 9.51 -1.27 -11.51
N SER A 136 10.78 -0.94 -11.27
CA SER A 136 11.89 -1.88 -11.41
C SER A 136 12.06 -2.77 -10.18
N ALA A 137 11.76 -2.23 -8.99
CA ALA A 137 11.77 -2.94 -7.72
C ALA A 137 10.75 -2.33 -6.75
N PHE A 138 10.27 -3.13 -5.78
CA PHE A 138 9.49 -2.66 -4.64
C PHE A 138 10.03 -3.30 -3.35
N TRP A 139 9.88 -2.61 -2.21
CA TRP A 139 10.44 -2.99 -0.91
C TRP A 139 9.39 -3.14 0.19
N VAL A 140 8.13 -3.08 -0.17
CA VAL A 140 6.99 -3.25 0.73
C VAL A 140 6.26 -4.56 0.43
N SER A 141 5.52 -5.05 1.41
CA SER A 141 4.71 -6.27 1.30
C SER A 141 3.24 -5.97 1.57
N LYS A 142 2.34 -6.79 1.02
CA LYS A 142 0.90 -6.70 1.28
C LYS A 142 0.62 -6.83 2.78
N GLY A 143 -0.23 -5.96 3.29
CA GLY A 143 -0.61 -5.87 4.70
C GLY A 143 0.27 -4.90 5.52
N MET A 144 1.40 -4.41 4.97
CA MET A 144 2.18 -3.36 5.64
C MET A 144 1.41 -2.04 5.65
N PHE A 145 1.58 -1.27 6.72
CA PHE A 145 1.17 0.12 6.77
C PHE A 145 2.38 1.00 6.44
N VAL A 146 2.18 1.97 5.55
CA VAL A 146 3.22 2.93 5.13
C VAL A 146 2.78 4.35 5.45
N ASN A 147 3.75 5.21 5.74
CA ASN A 147 3.53 6.64 5.95
C ASN A 147 3.68 7.42 4.62
N ALA A 148 3.15 8.64 4.59
CA ALA A 148 3.44 9.56 3.50
C ALA A 148 4.95 9.83 3.42
N GLY A 149 5.50 9.81 2.20
CA GLY A 149 6.95 9.98 1.96
C GLY A 149 7.79 8.73 2.24
N GLU A 150 7.19 7.62 2.66
CA GLU A 150 7.90 6.35 2.81
C GLU A 150 8.22 5.74 1.44
N VAL A 151 9.41 5.16 1.31
CA VAL A 151 9.88 4.60 0.04
C VAL A 151 9.17 3.28 -0.25
N LEU A 152 8.48 3.20 -1.38
CA LEU A 152 7.79 2.01 -1.84
C LEU A 152 8.67 1.12 -2.73
N GLY A 153 9.58 1.74 -3.49
CA GLY A 153 10.40 1.06 -4.48
C GLY A 153 11.13 2.02 -5.41
N VAL A 154 11.41 1.56 -6.61
CA VAL A 154 12.12 2.30 -7.66
C VAL A 154 11.28 2.29 -8.94
N SER A 155 11.13 3.44 -9.58
CA SER A 155 10.51 3.56 -10.91
C SER A 155 11.28 2.74 -11.96
N GLY A 156 10.65 2.45 -13.08
CA GLY A 156 11.29 1.66 -14.13
C GLY A 156 10.48 1.62 -15.42
N SER A 157 10.55 0.50 -16.14
CA SER A 157 9.88 0.28 -17.42
C SER A 157 9.35 -1.15 -17.54
N SER A 158 8.90 -1.74 -16.44
CA SER A 158 8.35 -3.11 -16.46
C SER A 158 6.91 -3.14 -16.99
N GLY A 159 6.46 -4.29 -17.49
CA GLY A 159 5.13 -4.45 -18.08
C GLY A 159 4.93 -3.75 -19.40
N MET A 160 3.71 -3.23 -19.66
CA MET A 160 3.38 -2.54 -20.91
C MET A 160 3.81 -1.06 -20.86
N SER A 161 5.10 -0.83 -20.98
CA SER A 161 5.74 0.49 -20.94
C SER A 161 6.57 0.72 -22.20
N THR A 162 6.63 1.95 -22.67
CA THR A 162 7.47 2.37 -23.82
C THR A 162 8.82 2.95 -23.40
N GLY A 163 9.06 3.08 -22.10
CA GLY A 163 10.30 3.62 -21.53
C GLY A 163 10.14 3.93 -20.04
N PRO A 164 11.23 4.30 -19.35
CA PRO A 164 11.19 4.55 -17.91
C PRO A 164 10.21 5.69 -17.55
N HIS A 165 9.25 5.42 -16.67
CA HIS A 165 8.32 6.38 -16.10
C HIS A 165 7.62 5.78 -14.87
N LEU A 166 6.91 6.58 -14.10
CA LEU A 166 5.97 6.14 -13.09
C LEU A 166 4.55 6.31 -13.62
N HIS A 167 3.83 5.21 -13.81
CA HIS A 167 2.40 5.25 -14.07
C HIS A 167 1.64 5.21 -12.74
N LEU A 168 0.93 6.30 -12.44
CA LEU A 168 0.15 6.47 -11.21
C LEU A 168 -1.32 6.36 -11.53
N THR A 169 -2.04 5.42 -10.89
CA THR A 169 -3.50 5.32 -11.01
C THR A 169 -4.16 5.58 -9.68
N THR A 170 -5.34 6.16 -9.70
CA THR A 170 -6.16 6.35 -8.52
C THR A 170 -7.59 5.88 -8.76
N LYS A 171 -8.20 5.34 -7.71
CA LYS A 171 -9.63 5.05 -7.65
C LYS A 171 -10.19 5.67 -6.38
N LYS A 172 -11.39 6.22 -6.49
CA LYS A 172 -12.21 6.63 -5.35
C LYS A 172 -13.44 5.72 -5.34
N ASP A 173 -13.68 5.03 -4.24
CA ASP A 173 -14.80 4.08 -4.09
C ASP A 173 -14.88 3.09 -5.27
N GLY A 174 -13.72 2.56 -5.69
CA GLY A 174 -13.60 1.59 -6.79
C GLY A 174 -13.66 2.19 -8.21
N LYS A 175 -14.05 3.45 -8.39
CA LYS A 175 -14.14 4.13 -9.69
C LYS A 175 -12.83 4.86 -10.02
N ALA A 176 -12.43 4.83 -11.29
CA ALA A 176 -11.25 5.58 -11.76
C ALA A 176 -11.40 7.07 -11.44
N PHE A 177 -10.35 7.65 -10.87
CA PHE A 177 -10.29 9.03 -10.43
C PHE A 177 -9.01 9.69 -10.99
N ASP A 178 -9.07 10.96 -11.38
CA ASP A 178 -7.91 11.64 -11.95
C ASP A 178 -6.82 11.87 -10.89
N PRO A 179 -5.63 11.25 -11.03
CA PRO A 179 -4.55 11.40 -10.06
C PRO A 179 -4.02 12.83 -9.93
N VAL A 180 -4.19 13.66 -10.97
CA VAL A 180 -3.73 15.06 -10.95
C VAL A 180 -4.42 15.86 -9.85
N ILE A 181 -5.65 15.50 -9.48
CA ILE A 181 -6.37 16.14 -8.37
C ILE A 181 -5.64 15.90 -7.05
N LEU A 182 -5.20 14.66 -6.80
CA LEU A 182 -4.43 14.34 -5.59
C LEU A 182 -3.03 14.99 -5.62
N LEU A 183 -2.37 15.04 -6.78
CA LEU A 183 -1.08 15.75 -6.91
C LEU A 183 -1.20 17.23 -6.59
N LYS A 184 -2.27 17.88 -7.07
CA LYS A 184 -2.56 19.30 -6.74
C LYS A 184 -2.86 19.47 -5.24
N TYR A 185 -3.60 18.55 -4.65
CA TYR A 185 -3.85 18.56 -3.20
C TYR A 185 -2.53 18.50 -2.41
N VAL A 186 -1.65 17.55 -2.74
CA VAL A 186 -0.30 17.46 -2.13
C VAL A 186 0.45 18.78 -2.28
N GLN A 187 0.42 19.38 -3.47
CA GLN A 187 1.07 20.67 -3.72
C GLN A 187 0.53 21.81 -2.84
N CYS A 188 -0.76 21.79 -2.51
CA CYS A 188 -1.37 22.82 -1.66
C CYS A 188 -0.96 22.70 -0.19
N ILE A 189 -0.77 21.47 0.31
CA ILE A 189 -0.48 21.24 1.75
C ILE A 189 1.00 21.14 2.06
N THR A 190 1.88 21.02 1.05
CA THR A 190 3.34 20.93 1.25
C THR A 190 4.07 22.26 0.97
N LYS A 191 3.33 23.32 0.65
CA LYS A 191 3.84 24.69 0.55
C LYS A 191 3.87 25.34 1.92
#